data_9c0c87e83b13a5ce5659dc618e647b68
#
_entry.id   9c0c87e83b13a5ce5659dc618e647b68
#
_cell.length_a   1.000
_cell.length_b   1.000
_cell.length_c   1.000
_cell.angle_alpha   90.00
_cell.angle_beta   90.00
_cell.angle_gamma   90.00
#
_symmetry.space_group_name_H-M   'P 1'
#
loop_
_entity.id
_entity.type
_entity.pdbx_description
1 polymer ?
#
loop_
_entity_poly.entity_id
_entity_poly.type
_entity_poly.pdbx_seq_one_letter_code
_entity_poly.pdbx_strand_id
1 'polypeptide(L)'
;MNRKNLMKGKRMTSRIMNPFSMLCFGLAIGAAARLLDIFTTNWGEVFSQMAVWILMGTLISIYSRTAKHAMGNVLALCLGMLVTYYFVAALSHGVYSMGFVIGWTVFALCSPVMAYFAWLTKERGIFAKIVRVGIVAVSILSSILLFDRLRIYDFLIDGTLIYFLFFKKVNR
;
A
#
# COMPACT_ATOMS: atom_id res chain seq x y z
N MET A 1 -7.42 28.78 11.44
CA MET A 1 -7.18 28.11 10.14
C MET A 1 -8.45 28.26 9.29
N ASN A 2 -8.36 28.92 8.12
CA ASN A 2 -9.50 29.42 7.35
C ASN A 2 -10.29 28.27 6.68
N ARG A 3 -11.64 28.26 6.81
CA ARG A 3 -12.56 27.26 6.22
C ARG A 3 -12.34 27.02 4.71
N LYS A 4 -11.96 28.07 3.98
CA LYS A 4 -11.62 27.98 2.54
C LYS A 4 -10.41 27.09 2.26
N ASN A 5 -9.37 27.14 3.10
CA ASN A 5 -8.16 26.34 2.95
C ASN A 5 -8.42 24.86 3.29
N LEU A 6 -9.29 24.59 4.27
CA LEU A 6 -9.75 23.22 4.58
C LEU A 6 -10.55 22.60 3.43
N MET A 7 -11.44 23.38 2.81
CA MET A 7 -12.23 22.88 1.67
C MET A 7 -11.38 22.69 0.41
N LYS A 8 -10.38 23.57 0.19
CA LYS A 8 -9.44 23.43 -0.93
C LYS A 8 -8.56 22.19 -0.79
N GLY A 9 -8.06 21.92 0.42
CA GLY A 9 -7.31 20.70 0.72
C GLY A 9 -8.15 19.44 0.51
N LYS A 10 -9.40 19.43 1.00
CA LYS A 10 -10.33 18.29 0.85
C LYS A 10 -10.74 18.04 -0.60
N ARG A 11 -10.86 19.09 -1.43
CA ARG A 11 -11.08 18.97 -2.89
C ARG A 11 -9.85 18.45 -3.63
N MET A 12 -8.66 18.89 -3.24
CA MET A 12 -7.41 18.46 -3.87
C MET A 12 -7.12 16.98 -3.60
N THR A 13 -7.24 16.54 -2.36
CA THR A 13 -7.09 15.12 -1.98
C THR A 13 -8.10 14.23 -2.71
N SER A 14 -9.33 14.72 -2.91
CA SER A 14 -10.38 13.99 -3.62
C SER A 14 -10.14 13.87 -5.15
N ARG A 15 -9.41 14.80 -5.74
CA ARG A 15 -9.04 14.73 -7.17
C ARG A 15 -7.86 13.76 -7.40
N ILE A 16 -6.94 13.70 -6.45
CA ILE A 16 -5.76 12.85 -6.54
C ILE A 16 -6.11 11.39 -6.20
N MET A 17 -6.98 11.17 -5.21
CA MET A 17 -7.39 9.82 -4.77
C MET A 17 -8.61 9.32 -5.55
N ASN A 18 -8.40 9.01 -6.82
CA ASN A 18 -9.36 8.29 -7.65
C ASN A 18 -8.69 7.06 -8.27
N PRO A 19 -9.45 6.03 -8.68
CA PRO A 19 -8.88 4.78 -9.20
C PRO A 19 -7.96 4.99 -10.41
N PHE A 20 -8.26 5.94 -11.27
CA PHE A 20 -7.42 6.23 -12.45
C PHE A 20 -6.06 6.80 -12.05
N SER A 21 -6.02 7.79 -11.15
CA SER A 21 -4.74 8.32 -10.64
C SER A 21 -3.94 7.27 -9.89
N MET A 22 -4.61 6.40 -9.13
CA MET A 22 -3.96 5.30 -8.41
C MET A 22 -3.42 4.23 -9.37
N LEU A 23 -4.12 3.97 -10.48
CA LEU A 23 -3.61 3.11 -11.54
C LEU A 23 -2.31 3.69 -12.15
N CYS A 24 -2.32 4.96 -12.55
CA CYS A 24 -1.14 5.62 -13.10
C CYS A 24 0.03 5.62 -12.10
N PHE A 25 -0.25 5.85 -10.82
CA PHE A 25 0.74 5.79 -9.76
C PHE A 25 1.28 4.37 -9.57
N GLY A 26 0.42 3.35 -9.61
CA GLY A 26 0.79 1.94 -9.57
C GLY A 26 1.70 1.56 -10.75
N LEU A 27 1.33 1.98 -11.97
CA LEU A 27 2.16 1.77 -13.17
C LEU A 27 3.57 2.36 -13.01
N ALA A 28 3.65 3.59 -12.50
CA ALA A 28 4.94 4.25 -12.27
C ALA A 28 5.79 3.54 -11.20
N ILE A 29 5.17 3.16 -10.07
CA ILE A 29 5.86 2.46 -9.00
C ILE A 29 6.29 1.06 -9.42
N GLY A 30 5.46 0.32 -10.14
CA GLY A 30 5.81 -1.01 -10.63
C GLY A 30 7.03 -1.01 -11.54
N ALA A 31 7.08 -0.04 -12.48
CA ALA A 31 8.24 0.16 -13.33
C ALA A 31 9.49 0.55 -12.50
N ALA A 32 9.34 1.52 -11.59
CA ALA A 32 10.44 1.97 -10.73
C ALA A 32 10.97 0.85 -9.83
N ALA A 33 10.07 0.07 -9.20
CA ALA A 33 10.43 -1.05 -8.33
C ALA A 33 11.27 -2.09 -9.10
N ARG A 34 10.87 -2.44 -10.33
CA ARG A 34 11.64 -3.39 -11.14
C ARG A 34 12.97 -2.82 -11.61
N LEU A 35 13.03 -1.56 -11.99
CA LEU A 35 14.30 -0.91 -12.35
C LEU A 35 15.26 -0.87 -11.16
N LEU A 36 14.75 -0.53 -9.96
CA LEU A 36 15.57 -0.56 -8.74
C LEU A 36 16.06 -1.98 -8.40
N ASP A 37 15.24 -2.99 -8.64
CA ASP A 37 15.62 -4.39 -8.46
C ASP A 37 16.76 -4.82 -9.41
N ILE A 38 16.79 -4.28 -10.64
CA ILE A 38 17.85 -4.54 -11.61
C ILE A 38 19.13 -3.78 -11.28
N PHE A 39 19.02 -2.49 -10.91
CA PHE A 39 20.19 -1.62 -10.77
C PHE A 39 20.73 -1.53 -9.34
N THR A 40 19.96 -1.95 -8.33
CA THR A 40 20.35 -1.84 -6.93
C THR A 40 19.94 -3.07 -6.13
N THR A 41 20.88 -3.70 -5.45
CA THR A 41 20.60 -4.84 -4.57
C THR A 41 19.78 -4.46 -3.33
N ASN A 42 20.07 -3.31 -2.72
CA ASN A 42 19.44 -2.92 -1.45
C ASN A 42 18.04 -2.32 -1.61
N TRP A 43 17.81 -1.48 -2.62
CA TRP A 43 16.52 -0.81 -2.84
C TRP A 43 15.47 -1.74 -3.45
N GLY A 44 15.91 -2.69 -4.31
CA GLY A 44 15.04 -3.73 -4.83
C GLY A 44 14.42 -4.56 -3.71
N GLU A 45 15.20 -4.93 -2.71
CA GLU A 45 14.71 -5.67 -1.54
C GLU A 45 13.65 -4.90 -0.74
N VAL A 46 13.77 -3.57 -0.60
CA VAL A 46 12.77 -2.76 0.12
C VAL A 46 11.42 -2.78 -0.59
N PHE A 47 11.40 -2.62 -1.92
CA PHE A 47 10.14 -2.65 -2.69
C PHE A 47 9.55 -4.05 -2.82
N SER A 48 10.34 -5.10 -2.62
CA SER A 48 9.86 -6.48 -2.58
C SER A 48 9.19 -6.84 -1.24
N GLN A 49 9.25 -5.96 -0.24
CA GLN A 49 8.65 -6.22 1.07
C GLN A 49 7.15 -5.97 1.11
N MET A 50 6.43 -6.93 1.65
CA MET A 50 4.97 -6.83 1.84
C MET A 50 4.59 -5.68 2.78
N ALA A 51 5.41 -5.36 3.78
CA ALA A 51 5.18 -4.26 4.73
C ALA A 51 5.04 -2.90 4.04
N VAL A 52 5.83 -2.61 2.99
CA VAL A 52 5.71 -1.40 2.17
C VAL A 52 4.33 -1.30 1.53
N TRP A 53 3.84 -2.41 0.98
CA TRP A 53 2.53 -2.47 0.29
C TRP A 53 1.37 -2.36 1.27
N ILE A 54 1.51 -2.97 2.46
CA ILE A 54 0.55 -2.82 3.57
C ILE A 54 0.48 -1.35 4.00
N LEU A 55 1.62 -0.68 4.17
CA LEU A 55 1.67 0.74 4.50
C LEU A 55 0.99 1.59 3.42
N MET A 56 1.36 1.42 2.15
CA MET A 56 0.77 2.18 1.04
C MET A 56 -0.73 1.94 0.90
N GLY A 57 -1.17 0.68 0.91
CA GLY A 57 -2.58 0.33 0.85
C GLY A 57 -3.38 0.89 2.02
N THR A 58 -2.81 0.86 3.22
CA THR A 58 -3.42 1.44 4.42
C THR A 58 -3.54 2.96 4.30
N LEU A 59 -2.49 3.66 3.89
CA LEU A 59 -2.51 5.12 3.70
C LEU A 59 -3.55 5.52 2.66
N ILE A 60 -3.59 4.88 1.50
CA ILE A 60 -4.59 5.15 0.47
C ILE A 60 -6.00 4.92 1.02
N SER A 61 -6.20 3.85 1.79
CA SER A 61 -7.50 3.51 2.36
C SER A 61 -7.97 4.55 3.38
N ILE A 62 -7.13 4.94 4.34
CA ILE A 62 -7.51 5.92 5.36
C ILE A 62 -7.73 7.33 4.78
N TYR A 63 -7.08 7.69 3.69
CA TYR A 63 -7.27 8.98 3.02
C TYR A 63 -8.39 8.95 1.97
N SER A 64 -8.90 7.79 1.57
CA SER A 64 -10.04 7.68 0.65
C SER A 64 -11.34 8.15 1.28
N ARG A 65 -12.23 8.78 0.49
CA ARG A 65 -13.49 9.37 0.98
C ARG A 65 -14.48 8.32 1.47
N THR A 66 -14.64 7.24 0.75
CA THR A 66 -15.57 6.14 1.05
C THR A 66 -14.86 4.80 0.98
N ALA A 67 -15.45 3.78 1.60
CA ALA A 67 -14.95 2.41 1.52
C ALA A 67 -14.82 1.92 0.06
N LYS A 68 -15.82 2.20 -0.78
CA LYS A 68 -15.79 1.82 -2.20
C LYS A 68 -14.62 2.47 -2.95
N HIS A 69 -14.33 3.76 -2.68
CA HIS A 69 -13.17 4.43 -3.26
C HIS A 69 -11.85 3.86 -2.72
N ALA A 70 -11.78 3.50 -1.43
CA ALA A 70 -10.61 2.83 -0.86
C ALA A 70 -10.32 1.51 -1.57
N MET A 71 -11.33 0.66 -1.70
CA MET A 71 -11.24 -0.64 -2.38
C MET A 71 -10.77 -0.46 -3.84
N GLY A 72 -11.42 0.43 -4.60
CA GLY A 72 -11.07 0.67 -6.00
C GLY A 72 -9.69 1.29 -6.19
N ASN A 73 -9.29 2.22 -5.31
CA ASN A 73 -8.00 2.89 -5.37
C ASN A 73 -6.85 1.91 -5.11
N VAL A 74 -6.97 1.07 -4.07
CA VAL A 74 -5.93 0.09 -3.73
C VAL A 74 -5.84 -1.00 -4.78
N LEU A 75 -6.98 -1.50 -5.28
CA LEU A 75 -6.99 -2.47 -6.38
C LEU A 75 -6.30 -1.90 -7.62
N ALA A 76 -6.66 -0.67 -8.03
CA ALA A 76 -6.07 -0.02 -9.19
C ALA A 76 -4.56 0.17 -9.05
N LEU A 77 -4.09 0.56 -7.85
CA LEU A 77 -2.67 0.65 -7.54
C LEU A 77 -1.97 -0.71 -7.71
N CYS A 78 -2.50 -1.76 -7.06
CA CYS A 78 -1.90 -3.09 -7.09
C CYS A 78 -1.87 -3.68 -8.50
N LEU A 79 -2.94 -3.53 -9.27
CA LEU A 79 -2.99 -3.99 -10.67
C LEU A 79 -2.02 -3.21 -11.55
N GLY A 80 -1.97 -1.88 -11.41
CA GLY A 80 -1.03 -1.05 -12.16
C GLY A 80 0.42 -1.46 -11.90
N MET A 81 0.77 -1.63 -10.63
CA MET A 81 2.11 -2.08 -10.23
C MET A 81 2.43 -3.46 -10.79
N LEU A 82 1.53 -4.42 -10.64
CA LEU A 82 1.74 -5.79 -11.10
C LEU A 82 2.02 -5.83 -12.61
N VAL A 83 1.19 -5.14 -13.38
CA VAL A 83 1.32 -5.10 -14.85
C VAL A 83 2.68 -4.56 -15.26
N THR A 84 3.09 -3.40 -14.75
CA THR A 84 4.36 -2.79 -15.17
C THR A 84 5.58 -3.50 -14.62
N TYR A 85 5.53 -4.00 -13.37
CA TYR A 85 6.63 -4.77 -12.82
C TYR A 85 6.95 -5.98 -13.69
N TYR A 86 5.95 -6.80 -14.04
CA TYR A 86 6.18 -7.99 -14.86
C TYR A 86 6.39 -7.67 -16.33
N PHE A 87 5.81 -6.59 -16.85
CA PHE A 87 6.11 -6.13 -18.20
C PHE A 87 7.59 -5.73 -18.35
N VAL A 88 8.12 -4.94 -17.42
CA VAL A 88 9.55 -4.58 -17.40
C VAL A 88 10.43 -5.81 -17.15
N ALA A 89 10.00 -6.75 -16.28
CA ALA A 89 10.72 -7.99 -16.05
C ALA A 89 10.85 -8.84 -17.34
N ALA A 90 9.77 -8.92 -18.10
CA ALA A 90 9.78 -9.64 -19.39
C ALA A 90 10.69 -8.97 -20.42
N LEU A 91 10.66 -7.63 -20.53
CA LEU A 91 11.53 -6.88 -21.44
C LEU A 91 13.01 -6.94 -21.07
N SER A 92 13.31 -7.03 -19.77
CA SER A 92 14.70 -7.09 -19.26
C SER A 92 15.29 -8.50 -19.24
N HIS A 93 14.63 -9.49 -19.85
CA HIS A 93 15.00 -10.92 -19.77
C HIS A 93 15.24 -11.40 -18.33
N GLY A 94 14.57 -10.79 -17.36
CA GLY A 94 14.69 -11.11 -15.95
C GLY A 94 14.05 -12.46 -15.62
N VAL A 95 14.73 -13.25 -14.81
CA VAL A 95 14.17 -14.50 -14.29
C VAL A 95 13.16 -14.14 -13.21
N TYR A 96 11.92 -14.60 -13.37
CA TYR A 96 10.88 -14.51 -12.35
C TYR A 96 10.15 -15.84 -12.21
N SER A 97 9.85 -16.21 -10.97
CA SER A 97 9.11 -17.44 -10.70
C SER A 97 7.62 -17.22 -10.93
N MET A 98 6.98 -18.16 -11.62
CA MET A 98 5.52 -18.14 -11.82
C MET A 98 4.76 -18.19 -10.48
N GLY A 99 5.34 -18.82 -9.46
CA GLY A 99 4.77 -18.84 -8.11
C GLY A 99 4.65 -17.43 -7.50
N PHE A 100 5.65 -16.56 -7.71
CA PHE A 100 5.57 -15.16 -7.28
C PHE A 100 4.53 -14.36 -8.08
N VAL A 101 4.41 -14.59 -9.38
CA VAL A 101 3.36 -13.94 -10.20
C VAL A 101 1.98 -14.29 -9.65
N ILE A 102 1.72 -15.57 -9.38
CA ILE A 102 0.45 -16.05 -8.83
C ILE A 102 0.22 -15.45 -7.43
N GLY A 103 1.21 -15.52 -6.55
CA GLY A 103 1.12 -14.98 -5.19
C GLY A 103 0.77 -13.50 -5.16
N TRP A 104 1.48 -12.67 -5.93
CA TRP A 104 1.21 -11.24 -6.03
C TRP A 104 -0.14 -10.93 -6.70
N THR A 105 -0.55 -11.75 -7.66
CA THR A 105 -1.88 -11.61 -8.30
C THR A 105 -3.00 -11.90 -7.30
N VAL A 106 -2.88 -12.97 -6.51
CA VAL A 106 -3.84 -13.27 -5.44
C VAL A 106 -3.88 -12.15 -4.41
N PHE A 107 -2.71 -11.64 -3.99
CA PHE A 107 -2.64 -10.51 -3.09
C PHE A 107 -3.35 -9.27 -3.66
N ALA A 108 -3.12 -8.95 -4.93
CA ALA A 108 -3.77 -7.82 -5.59
C ALA A 108 -5.29 -7.99 -5.66
N LEU A 109 -5.79 -9.20 -5.93
CA LEU A 109 -7.23 -9.50 -5.96
C LEU A 109 -7.87 -9.46 -4.57
N CYS A 110 -7.14 -9.80 -3.51
CA CYS A 110 -7.59 -9.69 -2.12
C CYS A 110 -7.48 -8.25 -1.56
N SER A 111 -6.71 -7.39 -2.21
CA SER A 111 -6.43 -6.03 -1.73
C SER A 111 -7.68 -5.15 -1.48
N PRO A 112 -8.80 -5.26 -2.24
CA PRO A 112 -10.01 -4.50 -1.94
C PRO A 112 -10.59 -4.81 -0.55
N VAL A 113 -10.57 -6.08 -0.15
CA VAL A 113 -11.06 -6.51 1.17
C VAL A 113 -10.18 -5.93 2.27
N MET A 114 -8.87 -6.02 2.10
CA MET A 114 -7.91 -5.41 3.03
C MET A 114 -8.07 -3.88 3.12
N ALA A 115 -8.29 -3.22 1.98
CA ALA A 115 -8.54 -1.79 1.90
C ALA A 115 -9.84 -1.39 2.62
N TYR A 116 -10.88 -2.20 2.55
CA TYR A 116 -12.11 -2.01 3.30
C TYR A 116 -11.85 -2.02 4.81
N PHE A 117 -11.15 -3.03 5.32
CA PHE A 117 -10.79 -3.08 6.75
C PHE A 117 -9.91 -1.91 7.16
N ALA A 118 -8.90 -1.56 6.35
CA ALA A 118 -8.06 -0.40 6.62
C ALA A 118 -8.87 0.91 6.64
N TRP A 119 -9.88 1.05 5.79
CA TRP A 119 -10.78 2.19 5.80
C TRP A 119 -11.63 2.27 7.08
N LEU A 120 -12.07 1.12 7.63
CA LEU A 120 -12.82 1.03 8.89
C LEU A 120 -12.01 1.51 10.11
N THR A 121 -10.69 1.54 10.03
CA THR A 121 -9.84 2.06 11.13
C THR A 121 -10.11 3.53 11.46
N LYS A 122 -10.78 4.29 10.59
CA LYS A 122 -11.23 5.66 10.87
C LYS A 122 -12.36 5.72 11.88
N GLU A 123 -13.08 4.64 12.09
CA GLU A 123 -14.22 4.60 12.99
C GLU A 123 -13.76 4.60 14.45
N ARG A 124 -14.69 5.00 15.33
CA ARG A 124 -14.46 4.93 16.76
C ARG A 124 -15.07 3.62 17.28
N GLY A 125 -14.33 2.86 18.07
CA GLY A 125 -14.81 1.64 18.66
C GLY A 125 -13.75 0.58 18.84
N ILE A 126 -14.12 -0.50 19.52
CA ILE A 126 -13.22 -1.63 19.81
C ILE A 126 -12.83 -2.33 18.52
N PHE A 127 -13.77 -2.51 17.60
CA PHE A 127 -13.51 -3.15 16.30
C PHE A 127 -12.41 -2.43 15.51
N ALA A 128 -12.50 -1.09 15.40
CA ALA A 128 -11.47 -0.31 14.71
C ALA A 128 -10.09 -0.44 15.38
N LYS A 129 -10.03 -0.57 16.71
CA LYS A 129 -8.77 -0.81 17.44
C LYS A 129 -8.20 -2.19 17.11
N ILE A 130 -9.04 -3.22 17.09
CA ILE A 130 -8.62 -4.59 16.71
C ILE A 130 -8.05 -4.60 15.31
N VAL A 131 -8.74 -3.96 14.35
CA VAL A 131 -8.25 -3.89 12.96
C VAL A 131 -6.91 -3.15 12.86
N ARG A 132 -6.71 -2.04 13.60
CA ARG A 132 -5.42 -1.32 13.62
C ARG A 132 -4.29 -2.21 14.13
N VAL A 133 -4.52 -2.91 15.24
CA VAL A 133 -3.55 -3.87 15.79
C VAL A 133 -3.29 -5.01 14.82
N GLY A 134 -4.34 -5.55 14.19
CA GLY A 134 -4.24 -6.59 13.18
C GLY A 134 -3.39 -6.18 11.98
N ILE A 135 -3.56 -4.97 11.44
CA ILE A 135 -2.76 -4.46 10.32
C ILE A 135 -1.28 -4.38 10.69
N VAL A 136 -0.94 -3.85 11.87
CA VAL A 136 0.44 -3.77 12.35
C VAL A 136 1.02 -5.17 12.58
N ALA A 137 0.25 -6.07 13.19
CA ALA A 137 0.69 -7.45 13.41
C ALA A 137 0.97 -8.19 12.10
N VAL A 138 0.10 -8.05 11.09
CA VAL A 138 0.31 -8.64 9.75
C VAL A 138 1.54 -8.03 9.07
N SER A 139 1.79 -6.73 9.21
CA SER A 139 2.99 -6.07 8.67
C SER A 139 4.26 -6.68 9.26
N ILE A 140 4.36 -6.77 10.59
CA ILE A 140 5.52 -7.34 11.29
C ILE A 140 5.68 -8.83 10.95
N LEU A 141 4.59 -9.60 10.99
CA LEU A 141 4.62 -11.03 10.67
C LEU A 141 5.07 -11.28 9.23
N SER A 142 4.63 -10.45 8.28
CA SER A 142 5.03 -10.59 6.88
C SER A 142 6.54 -10.38 6.69
N SER A 143 7.14 -9.44 7.42
CA SER A 143 8.59 -9.21 7.38
C SER A 143 9.37 -10.40 7.95
N ILE A 144 8.91 -10.97 9.08
CA ILE A 144 9.55 -12.14 9.69
C ILE A 144 9.40 -13.38 8.81
N LEU A 145 8.19 -13.65 8.29
CA LEU A 145 7.92 -14.88 7.51
C LEU A 145 8.58 -14.90 6.14
N LEU A 146 8.76 -13.73 5.52
CA LEU A 146 9.35 -13.64 4.17
C LEU A 146 10.87 -13.48 4.18
N PHE A 147 11.45 -12.92 5.24
CA PHE A 147 12.86 -12.56 5.29
C PHE A 147 13.62 -13.11 6.51
N ASP A 148 12.98 -13.90 7.35
CA ASP A 148 13.54 -14.51 8.58
C ASP A 148 14.17 -13.51 9.57
N ARG A 149 14.04 -12.21 9.34
CA ARG A 149 14.59 -11.16 10.20
C ARG A 149 13.87 -9.83 10.01
N LEU A 150 13.84 -9.04 11.07
CA LEU A 150 13.46 -7.62 11.00
C LEU A 150 14.68 -6.78 10.63
N ARG A 151 14.54 -5.93 9.66
CA ARG A 151 15.59 -5.00 9.20
C ARG A 151 15.28 -3.58 9.68
N ILE A 152 16.26 -2.69 9.64
CA ILE A 152 16.10 -1.30 10.13
C ILE A 152 14.93 -0.58 9.45
N TYR A 153 14.73 -0.79 8.16
CA TYR A 153 13.64 -0.16 7.42
C TYR A 153 12.26 -0.74 7.74
N ASP A 154 12.17 -1.99 8.22
CA ASP A 154 10.90 -2.55 8.72
C ASP A 154 10.40 -1.75 9.93
N PHE A 155 11.31 -1.40 10.85
CA PHE A 155 10.97 -0.54 12.00
C PHE A 155 10.49 0.85 11.57
N LEU A 156 11.06 1.42 10.49
CA LEU A 156 10.62 2.70 9.96
C LEU A 156 9.24 2.60 9.32
N ILE A 157 8.98 1.53 8.58
CA ILE A 157 7.70 1.26 7.93
C ILE A 157 6.61 1.04 8.99
N ASP A 158 6.86 0.14 9.94
CA ASP A 158 5.91 -0.19 11.00
C ASP A 158 5.70 0.99 11.96
N GLY A 159 6.75 1.74 12.30
CA GLY A 159 6.65 2.99 13.06
C GLY A 159 5.78 4.03 12.36
N THR A 160 5.95 4.18 11.04
CA THR A 160 5.11 5.06 10.23
C THR A 160 3.65 4.57 10.21
N LEU A 161 3.44 3.28 10.06
CA LEU A 161 2.12 2.66 10.07
C LEU A 161 1.41 2.89 11.41
N ILE A 162 2.11 2.67 12.53
CA ILE A 162 1.60 2.92 13.89
C ILE A 162 1.26 4.40 14.06
N TYR A 163 2.14 5.30 13.62
CA TYR A 163 1.88 6.74 13.71
C TYR A 163 0.59 7.13 13.00
N PHE A 164 0.38 6.69 11.76
CA PHE A 164 -0.82 7.03 11.00
C PHE A 164 -2.09 6.37 11.53
N LEU A 165 -2.01 5.15 12.07
CA LEU A 165 -3.17 4.43 12.58
C LEU A 165 -3.61 4.86 13.98
N PHE A 166 -2.66 5.25 14.85
CA PHE A 166 -2.97 5.51 16.27
C PHE A 166 -2.87 6.99 16.65
N PHE A 167 -1.91 7.72 16.10
CA PHE A 167 -1.64 9.10 16.51
C PHE A 167 -2.26 10.14 15.57
N LYS A 168 -2.26 9.92 14.28
CA LYS A 168 -2.82 10.87 13.32
C LYS A 168 -4.33 10.67 13.17
N LYS A 169 -5.11 11.62 13.70
CA LYS A 169 -6.56 11.67 13.46
C LYS A 169 -6.83 12.04 11.99
N VAL A 170 -7.19 11.06 11.19
CA VAL A 170 -7.71 11.31 9.84
C VAL A 170 -9.21 11.51 9.95
N ASN A 171 -9.66 12.77 9.80
CA ASN A 171 -11.08 13.12 9.86
C ASN A 171 -11.83 12.56 8.64
N ARG A 172 -13.06 12.09 8.89
CA ARG A 172 -14.06 11.77 7.85
C ARG A 172 -14.39 12.94 6.96
#